data_0e40c8244edb817e49505146a279bfd4
#
_entry.id   0e40c8244edb817e49505146a279bfd4
#
_cell.length_a   1.000
_cell.length_b   1.000
_cell.length_c   1.000
_cell.angle_alpha   90.00
_cell.angle_beta   90.00
_cell.angle_gamma   90.00
#
_symmetry.space_group_name_H-M   'P 1'
#
loop_
_entity.id
_entity.type
_entity.pdbx_description
1 polymer ?
#
loop_
_entity_poly.entity_id
_entity_poly.type
_entity_poly.pdbx_seq_one_letter_code
_entity_poly.pdbx_strand_id
1 'polypeptide(L)'
;HAKDRRQRQMCIRDSSLTEERAEQLDLEVIENKNSGLHKTNFTVSVDAKENTTTGISAFDRSVTIKTLISESTNSRDLSRPGHIFPIVGKNGGVLRRAGHTEASIDLATLAGLQPSGVICEIMADDGTMAKGKELDQFAKKHDLKIISIASLIKHLSKERDLVKKIDSIKLPTKNGEYDLHTYEGIFDGKTHLALTKGDYLSRESVLVRVH
;
A
#
# COMPACT_ATOMS: atom_id res chain seq x y z
N HIS A 1 31.01 11.91 3.31
CA HIS A 1 30.20 12.60 4.33
C HIS A 1 29.05 13.43 3.75
N ALA A 2 29.22 14.15 2.64
CA ALA A 2 28.15 14.96 2.03
C ALA A 2 27.08 14.11 1.33
N LYS A 3 27.45 13.00 0.68
CA LYS A 3 26.52 12.03 0.06
C LYS A 3 25.63 11.36 1.09
N ASP A 4 26.19 10.92 2.22
CA ASP A 4 25.48 10.29 3.33
C ASP A 4 24.45 11.24 3.97
N ARG A 5 24.79 12.53 4.12
CA ARG A 5 23.85 13.54 4.62
C ARG A 5 22.67 13.79 3.65
N ARG A 6 22.91 13.84 2.33
CA ARG A 6 21.82 14.03 1.33
C ARG A 6 20.88 12.84 1.30
N GLN A 7 21.39 11.63 1.39
CA GLN A 7 20.58 10.42 1.46
C GLN A 7 19.68 10.42 2.70
N ARG A 8 20.25 10.72 3.88
CA ARG A 8 19.49 10.82 5.13
C ARG A 8 18.43 11.94 5.08
N GLN A 9 18.67 13.01 4.33
CA GLN A 9 17.71 14.10 4.20
C GLN A 9 16.58 13.81 3.20
N MET A 10 16.84 13.09 2.12
CA MET A 10 15.82 12.75 1.12
C MET A 10 14.91 11.60 1.55
N CYS A 11 15.45 10.59 2.20
CA CYS A 11 14.82 9.29 2.32
C CYS A 11 13.99 9.05 3.60
N ILE A 12 14.05 9.91 4.63
CA ILE A 12 13.26 9.77 5.86
C ILE A 12 12.13 10.80 5.89
N ARG A 13 11.48 11.04 4.78
CA ARG A 13 10.41 12.05 4.70
C ARG A 13 9.07 11.45 4.33
N ASP A 14 9.07 10.26 3.75
CA ASP A 14 7.88 9.65 3.23
C ASP A 14 7.27 8.71 4.28
N SER A 15 6.05 9.04 4.72
CA SER A 15 5.27 8.22 5.65
C SER A 15 4.00 7.76 4.96
N SER A 16 3.83 6.45 4.80
CA SER A 16 2.60 5.91 4.24
C SER A 16 1.45 6.02 5.25
N LEU A 17 0.27 6.37 4.77
CA LEU A 17 -0.97 6.44 5.55
C LEU A 17 -2.10 5.75 4.76
N THR A 18 -3.10 5.24 5.48
CA THR A 18 -4.36 4.84 4.87
C THR A 18 -5.17 6.06 4.42
N GLU A 19 -6.10 5.87 3.47
CA GLU A 19 -7.04 6.92 3.04
C GLU A 19 -7.84 7.44 4.25
N GLU A 20 -8.36 6.53 5.09
CA GLU A 20 -9.11 6.87 6.31
C GLU A 20 -8.29 7.76 7.27
N ARG A 21 -7.01 7.39 7.51
CA ARG A 21 -6.17 8.18 8.40
C ARG A 21 -5.84 9.56 7.85
N ALA A 22 -5.62 9.65 6.55
CA ALA A 22 -5.39 10.94 5.88
C ALA A 22 -6.63 11.84 5.98
N GLU A 23 -7.84 11.31 5.80
CA GLU A 23 -9.10 12.04 5.97
C GLU A 23 -9.28 12.53 7.41
N GLN A 24 -9.06 11.69 8.42
CA GLN A 24 -9.13 12.08 9.84
C GLN A 24 -8.19 13.25 10.19
N LEU A 25 -7.04 13.30 9.53
CA LEU A 25 -6.04 14.34 9.73
C LEU A 25 -6.21 15.55 8.80
N ASP A 26 -7.24 15.57 7.95
CA ASP A 26 -7.47 16.62 6.97
C ASP A 26 -6.23 16.82 6.05
N LEU A 27 -5.70 15.71 5.55
CA LEU A 27 -4.55 15.66 4.66
C LEU A 27 -5.01 15.38 3.23
N GLU A 28 -5.32 16.44 2.51
CA GLU A 28 -5.72 16.35 1.10
C GLU A 28 -4.55 15.89 0.22
N VAL A 29 -4.86 14.98 -0.70
CA VAL A 29 -3.90 14.58 -1.75
C VAL A 29 -3.70 15.73 -2.70
N ILE A 30 -2.45 16.12 -2.93
CA ILE A 30 -2.12 17.13 -3.91
C ILE A 30 -2.50 16.61 -5.29
N GLU A 31 -3.51 17.19 -5.92
CA GLU A 31 -3.88 16.87 -7.29
C GLU A 31 -2.73 17.22 -8.23
N ASN A 32 -1.96 16.22 -8.59
CA ASN A 32 -0.98 16.35 -9.65
C ASN A 32 -1.72 16.39 -10.98
N LYS A 33 -1.88 17.57 -11.57
CA LYS A 33 -2.20 17.75 -13.01
C LYS A 33 -1.10 17.15 -13.92
N ASN A 34 -0.03 16.67 -13.34
CA ASN A 34 1.08 16.03 -14.03
C ASN A 34 0.84 14.54 -14.19
N SER A 35 0.80 14.11 -15.43
CA SER A 35 0.75 12.73 -15.94
C SER A 35 2.01 11.90 -15.61
N GLY A 36 2.55 11.98 -14.41
CA GLY A 36 3.66 11.16 -13.98
C GLY A 36 3.29 9.68 -14.00
N LEU A 37 4.14 8.83 -14.56
CA LEU A 37 3.98 7.39 -14.74
C LEU A 37 3.60 6.63 -13.44
N HIS A 38 3.84 7.21 -12.27
CA HIS A 38 3.69 6.53 -10.97
C HIS A 38 2.67 7.14 -10.02
N LYS A 39 1.74 7.97 -10.47
CA LYS A 39 0.60 8.56 -9.70
C LYS A 39 0.68 8.32 -8.17
N THR A 40 1.73 8.85 -7.53
CA THR A 40 1.91 8.73 -6.08
C THR A 40 1.05 9.80 -5.40
N ASN A 41 0.20 9.39 -4.47
CA ASN A 41 -0.74 10.26 -3.79
C ASN A 41 -0.06 10.99 -2.61
N PHE A 42 0.81 11.97 -2.91
CA PHE A 42 1.37 12.83 -1.89
C PHE A 42 0.34 13.78 -1.34
N THR A 43 0.40 14.03 -0.03
CA THR A 43 -0.34 15.12 0.62
C THR A 43 0.57 16.32 0.83
N VAL A 44 0.02 17.42 1.35
CA VAL A 44 0.82 18.52 1.87
C VAL A 44 1.76 18.00 2.96
N SER A 45 3.00 18.51 2.97
CA SER A 45 3.97 18.15 4.02
C SER A 45 3.56 18.71 5.38
N VAL A 46 3.92 18.00 6.45
CA VAL A 46 3.51 18.33 7.81
C VAL A 46 4.66 18.21 8.81
N ASP A 47 4.51 18.89 9.93
CA ASP A 47 5.27 18.69 11.17
C ASP A 47 4.31 18.64 12.37
N ALA A 48 4.65 17.91 13.42
CA ALA A 48 3.95 18.01 14.69
C ALA A 48 4.17 19.40 15.30
N LYS A 49 3.11 19.98 15.88
CA LYS A 49 3.22 21.28 16.57
C LYS A 49 3.91 21.19 17.93
N GLU A 50 3.68 20.07 18.60
CA GLU A 50 4.21 19.87 19.96
C GLU A 50 5.43 18.95 19.93
N ASN A 51 6.33 19.16 20.89
CA ASN A 51 7.54 18.37 21.10
C ASN A 51 8.51 18.34 19.90
N THR A 52 8.43 19.34 19.02
CA THR A 52 9.35 19.56 17.91
C THR A 52 10.00 20.94 18.00
N THR A 53 11.15 21.11 17.34
CA THR A 53 11.82 22.40 17.22
C THR A 53 11.59 23.00 15.84
N THR A 54 12.52 22.76 14.90
CA THR A 54 12.41 23.23 13.52
C THR A 54 11.74 22.23 12.58
N GLY A 55 11.38 21.04 13.07
CA GLY A 55 10.80 19.94 12.27
C GLY A 55 11.82 19.14 11.45
N ILE A 56 13.06 19.64 11.27
CA ILE A 56 14.03 19.09 10.32
C ILE A 56 14.92 17.98 10.90
N SER A 57 15.11 17.95 12.22
CA SER A 57 15.97 16.97 12.87
C SER A 57 15.36 15.56 12.74
N ALA A 58 16.20 14.50 12.86
CA ALA A 58 15.70 13.13 12.89
C ALA A 58 14.75 12.89 14.08
N PHE A 59 14.99 13.57 15.21
CA PHE A 59 14.13 13.55 16.37
C PHE A 59 12.77 14.17 16.06
N ASP A 60 12.73 15.40 15.54
CA ASP A 60 11.48 16.10 15.19
C ASP A 60 10.65 15.30 14.19
N ARG A 61 11.31 14.73 13.17
CA ARG A 61 10.62 13.87 12.18
C ARG A 61 10.06 12.60 12.82
N SER A 62 10.79 11.99 13.75
CA SER A 62 10.28 10.84 14.51
C SER A 62 9.05 11.22 15.35
N VAL A 63 9.06 12.38 15.99
CA VAL A 63 7.90 12.91 16.74
C VAL A 63 6.73 13.12 15.79
N THR A 64 6.95 13.76 14.63
CA THR A 64 5.89 14.01 13.65
C THR A 64 5.27 12.70 13.13
N ILE A 65 6.08 11.68 12.83
CA ILE A 65 5.59 10.37 12.37
C ILE A 65 4.76 9.69 13.47
N LYS A 66 5.24 9.72 14.72
CA LYS A 66 4.47 9.17 15.86
C LYS A 66 3.14 9.91 16.06
N THR A 67 3.14 11.24 15.89
CA THR A 67 1.92 12.04 15.92
C THR A 67 0.96 11.65 14.80
N LEU A 68 1.43 11.47 13.57
CA LEU A 68 0.61 11.04 12.44
C LEU A 68 -0.14 9.72 12.67
N ILE A 69 0.46 8.77 13.38
CA ILE A 69 -0.12 7.44 13.62
C ILE A 69 -0.91 7.33 14.93
N SER A 70 -0.79 8.30 15.83
CA SER A 70 -1.49 8.28 17.12
C SER A 70 -2.99 8.51 16.93
N GLU A 71 -3.82 7.64 17.49
CA GLU A 71 -5.29 7.72 17.40
C GLU A 71 -5.85 9.00 18.04
N SER A 72 -5.16 9.56 19.03
CA SER A 72 -5.58 10.79 19.72
C SER A 72 -5.29 12.06 18.91
N THR A 73 -4.49 11.96 17.84
CA THR A 73 -4.09 13.11 17.03
C THR A 73 -5.20 13.52 16.06
N ASN A 74 -5.43 14.81 15.97
CA ASN A 74 -6.33 15.46 15.03
C ASN A 74 -5.57 16.44 14.11
N SER A 75 -6.25 17.03 13.12
CA SER A 75 -5.63 17.88 12.11
C SER A 75 -4.99 19.16 12.70
N ARG A 76 -5.44 19.62 13.88
CA ARG A 76 -4.93 20.83 14.54
C ARG A 76 -3.57 20.63 15.20
N ASP A 77 -3.18 19.38 15.44
CA ASP A 77 -1.88 19.01 16.04
C ASP A 77 -0.73 19.05 15.03
N LEU A 78 -1.06 19.28 13.77
CA LEU A 78 -0.12 19.33 12.65
C LEU A 78 0.05 20.75 12.10
N SER A 79 1.29 21.16 11.87
CA SER A 79 1.66 22.35 11.09
C SER A 79 1.76 22.01 9.60
N ARG A 80 1.40 22.95 8.75
CA ARG A 80 1.48 22.85 7.28
C ARG A 80 2.05 24.15 6.70
N PRO A 81 3.05 24.11 5.81
CA PRO A 81 3.84 22.93 5.41
C PRO A 81 4.84 22.51 6.49
N GLY A 82 5.39 21.29 6.37
CA GLY A 82 6.41 20.73 7.25
C GLY A 82 7.48 19.93 6.51
N HIS A 83 8.13 19.00 7.20
CA HIS A 83 9.27 18.22 6.69
C HIS A 83 8.96 16.75 6.45
N ILE A 84 7.82 16.22 6.92
CA ILE A 84 7.33 14.88 6.61
C ILE A 84 6.30 14.99 5.48
N PHE A 85 6.42 14.11 4.49
CA PHE A 85 5.53 14.01 3.35
C PHE A 85 4.67 12.75 3.46
N PRO A 86 3.42 12.86 3.94
CA PRO A 86 2.54 11.72 3.96
C PRO A 86 2.18 11.29 2.53
N ILE A 87 2.15 9.96 2.32
CA ILE A 87 1.75 9.34 1.07
C ILE A 87 0.55 8.44 1.35
N VAL A 88 -0.55 8.67 0.65
CA VAL A 88 -1.78 7.91 0.83
C VAL A 88 -1.76 6.65 -0.03
N GLY A 89 -1.80 5.50 0.63
CA GLY A 89 -1.94 4.20 -0.02
C GLY A 89 -3.36 3.95 -0.47
N LYS A 90 -3.52 3.17 -1.54
CA LYS A 90 -4.84 2.79 -2.05
C LYS A 90 -5.51 1.76 -1.16
N ASN A 91 -6.82 1.95 -0.89
CA ASN A 91 -7.65 0.94 -0.23
C ASN A 91 -7.57 -0.39 -0.96
N GLY A 92 -7.38 -1.48 -0.20
CA GLY A 92 -7.10 -2.81 -0.75
C GLY A 92 -5.60 -3.16 -0.79
N GLY A 93 -4.71 -2.22 -0.42
CA GLY A 93 -3.28 -2.47 -0.27
C GLY A 93 -2.61 -2.95 -1.56
N VAL A 94 -1.62 -3.84 -1.44
CA VAL A 94 -0.89 -4.39 -2.59
C VAL A 94 -1.74 -5.19 -3.55
N LEU A 95 -2.91 -5.68 -3.13
CA LEU A 95 -3.87 -6.37 -3.99
C LEU A 95 -4.56 -5.39 -4.97
N ARG A 96 -4.63 -4.12 -4.62
CA ARG A 96 -5.18 -3.05 -5.46
C ARG A 96 -4.10 -2.34 -6.29
N ARG A 97 -2.98 -2.03 -5.66
CA ARG A 97 -1.83 -1.37 -6.28
C ARG A 97 -0.53 -1.98 -5.77
N ALA A 98 0.23 -2.62 -6.65
CA ALA A 98 1.50 -3.26 -6.33
C ALA A 98 2.62 -2.21 -6.09
N GLY A 99 2.45 -1.36 -5.07
CA GLY A 99 3.36 -0.26 -4.72
C GLY A 99 4.00 -0.44 -3.33
N HIS A 100 5.15 0.20 -3.11
CA HIS A 100 5.85 0.16 -1.81
C HIS A 100 5.07 0.87 -0.71
N THR A 101 4.28 1.89 -1.03
CA THR A 101 3.37 2.57 -0.10
C THR A 101 2.35 1.59 0.47
N GLU A 102 1.66 0.87 -0.42
CA GLU A 102 0.69 -0.15 -0.03
C GLU A 102 1.35 -1.31 0.70
N ALA A 103 2.53 -1.74 0.24
CA ALA A 103 3.28 -2.81 0.89
C ALA A 103 3.68 -2.47 2.33
N SER A 104 4.08 -1.23 2.60
CA SER A 104 4.44 -0.80 3.96
C SER A 104 3.23 -0.79 4.90
N ILE A 105 2.06 -0.37 4.42
CA ILE A 105 0.79 -0.40 5.17
C ILE A 105 0.36 -1.86 5.45
N ASP A 106 0.36 -2.71 4.42
CA ASP A 106 -0.02 -4.12 4.58
C ASP A 106 0.92 -4.86 5.54
N LEU A 107 2.23 -4.62 5.47
CA LEU A 107 3.20 -5.22 6.39
C LEU A 107 3.01 -4.76 7.84
N ALA A 108 2.75 -3.48 8.06
CA ALA A 108 2.43 -2.96 9.39
C ALA A 108 1.16 -3.61 9.94
N THR A 109 0.11 -3.72 9.12
CA THR A 109 -1.16 -4.38 9.47
C THR A 109 -0.96 -5.86 9.81
N LEU A 110 -0.20 -6.60 8.99
CA LEU A 110 0.12 -8.02 9.26
C LEU A 110 0.91 -8.22 10.55
N ALA A 111 1.71 -7.23 10.93
CA ALA A 111 2.46 -7.23 12.19
C ALA A 111 1.60 -6.81 13.41
N GLY A 112 0.32 -6.50 13.24
CA GLY A 112 -0.56 -6.01 14.31
C GLY A 112 -0.22 -4.59 14.78
N LEU A 113 0.44 -3.80 13.93
CA LEU A 113 0.80 -2.41 14.18
C LEU A 113 -0.19 -1.46 13.51
N GLN A 114 -0.09 -0.17 13.84
CA GLN A 114 -0.84 0.87 13.13
C GLN A 114 -0.51 0.82 11.62
N PRO A 115 -1.51 0.94 10.72
CA PRO A 115 -1.35 0.74 9.28
C PRO A 115 -0.61 1.92 8.62
N SER A 116 0.65 2.06 8.95
CA SER A 116 1.57 3.10 8.47
C SER A 116 3.00 2.59 8.47
N GLY A 117 3.83 3.14 7.61
CA GLY A 117 5.25 2.82 7.55
C GLY A 117 6.08 3.99 7.06
N VAL A 118 7.33 4.03 7.48
CA VAL A 118 8.31 4.95 6.91
C VAL A 118 9.06 4.21 5.81
N ILE A 119 9.06 4.77 4.62
CA ILE A 119 9.72 4.20 3.46
C ILE A 119 10.91 5.05 3.02
N CYS A 120 11.94 4.39 2.52
CA CYS A 120 13.20 5.01 2.15
C CYS A 120 13.87 4.19 1.05
N GLU A 121 14.19 4.83 -0.05
CA GLU A 121 14.94 4.20 -1.13
C GLU A 121 16.41 4.01 -0.73
N ILE A 122 17.00 2.90 -1.20
CA ILE A 122 18.43 2.63 -1.02
C ILE A 122 19.18 3.11 -2.24
N MET A 123 20.10 4.04 -2.03
CA MET A 123 20.91 4.63 -3.08
C MET A 123 22.25 3.90 -3.19
N ALA A 124 22.66 3.59 -4.42
CA ALA A 124 23.99 3.07 -4.74
C ALA A 124 25.08 4.15 -4.54
N ASP A 125 26.35 3.72 -4.51
CA ASP A 125 27.48 4.62 -4.26
C ASP A 125 27.66 5.66 -5.37
N ASP A 126 27.24 5.35 -6.59
CA ASP A 126 27.28 6.27 -7.75
C ASP A 126 26.14 7.31 -7.73
N GLY A 127 25.20 7.19 -6.78
CA GLY A 127 24.05 8.09 -6.62
C GLY A 127 22.79 7.64 -7.38
N THR A 128 22.82 6.51 -8.09
CA THR A 128 21.63 5.85 -8.64
C THR A 128 20.87 5.05 -7.58
N MET A 129 19.66 4.58 -7.90
CA MET A 129 18.94 3.69 -6.99
C MET A 129 19.53 2.28 -7.03
N ALA A 130 19.85 1.72 -5.87
CA ALA A 130 20.39 0.37 -5.75
C ALA A 130 19.39 -0.67 -6.28
N LYS A 131 19.88 -1.68 -7.04
CA LYS A 131 19.07 -2.72 -7.68
C LYS A 131 19.74 -4.08 -7.61
N GLY A 132 18.93 -5.13 -7.63
CA GLY A 132 19.41 -6.52 -7.72
C GLY A 132 20.52 -6.85 -6.73
N LYS A 133 21.72 -7.20 -7.22
CA LYS A 133 22.85 -7.61 -6.39
C LYS A 133 23.31 -6.56 -5.37
N GLU A 134 23.13 -5.28 -5.66
CA GLU A 134 23.50 -4.21 -4.72
C GLU A 134 22.57 -4.21 -3.50
N LEU A 135 21.26 -4.44 -3.70
CA LEU A 135 20.30 -4.61 -2.60
C LEU A 135 20.62 -5.85 -1.77
N ASP A 136 20.98 -6.99 -2.42
CA ASP A 136 21.36 -8.22 -1.72
C ASP A 136 22.61 -7.99 -0.85
N GLN A 137 23.59 -7.27 -1.36
CA GLN A 137 24.81 -6.93 -0.62
C GLN A 137 24.50 -5.99 0.54
N PHE A 138 23.66 -4.98 0.31
CA PHE A 138 23.24 -4.03 1.35
C PHE A 138 22.49 -4.76 2.48
N ALA A 139 21.54 -5.62 2.12
CA ALA A 139 20.78 -6.38 3.10
C ALA A 139 21.67 -7.31 3.94
N LYS A 140 22.62 -8.02 3.31
CA LYS A 140 23.60 -8.85 4.03
C LYS A 140 24.48 -8.04 4.96
N LYS A 141 24.97 -6.89 4.49
CA LYS A 141 25.85 -5.99 5.28
C LYS A 141 25.15 -5.45 6.52
N HIS A 142 23.84 -5.22 6.45
CA HIS A 142 23.06 -4.59 7.51
C HIS A 142 22.11 -5.55 8.23
N ASP A 143 22.23 -6.87 7.95
CA ASP A 143 21.34 -7.93 8.49
C ASP A 143 19.85 -7.61 8.30
N LEU A 144 19.48 -7.21 7.08
CA LEU A 144 18.10 -6.87 6.72
C LEU A 144 17.44 -8.02 5.97
N LYS A 145 16.15 -8.17 6.20
CA LYS A 145 15.32 -9.11 5.44
C LYS A 145 14.88 -8.49 4.12
N ILE A 146 14.83 -9.29 3.06
CA ILE A 146 14.31 -8.89 1.75
C ILE A 146 13.05 -9.68 1.46
N ILE A 147 11.99 -8.98 1.05
CA ILE A 147 10.80 -9.57 0.47
C ILE A 147 10.45 -8.83 -0.82
N SER A 148 9.71 -9.49 -1.71
CA SER A 148 9.16 -8.84 -2.91
C SER A 148 7.68 -8.52 -2.74
N ILE A 149 7.21 -7.45 -3.39
CA ILE A 149 5.77 -7.13 -3.44
C ILE A 149 4.99 -8.31 -4.05
N ALA A 150 5.55 -9.01 -5.03
CA ALA A 150 4.92 -10.20 -5.61
C ALA A 150 4.70 -11.33 -4.58
N SER A 151 5.67 -11.55 -3.67
CA SER A 151 5.53 -12.52 -2.58
C SER A 151 4.46 -12.11 -1.59
N LEU A 152 4.38 -10.81 -1.27
CA LEU A 152 3.35 -10.26 -0.38
C LEU A 152 1.95 -10.39 -1.00
N ILE A 153 1.79 -10.07 -2.29
CA ILE A 153 0.55 -10.28 -3.04
C ILE A 153 0.14 -11.75 -3.00
N LYS A 154 1.08 -12.68 -3.28
CA LYS A 154 0.80 -14.12 -3.25
C LYS A 154 0.35 -14.59 -1.86
N HIS A 155 0.91 -14.04 -0.79
CA HIS A 155 0.50 -14.35 0.59
C HIS A 155 -0.91 -13.81 0.86
N LEU A 156 -1.16 -12.53 0.65
CA LEU A 156 -2.43 -11.91 0.93
C LEU A 156 -3.59 -12.42 0.06
N SER A 157 -3.31 -12.83 -1.19
CA SER A 157 -4.32 -13.44 -2.07
C SER A 157 -4.85 -14.79 -1.55
N LYS A 158 -4.15 -15.43 -0.62
CA LYS A 158 -4.60 -16.67 0.03
C LYS A 158 -5.35 -16.42 1.33
N GLU A 159 -5.03 -15.31 2.01
CA GLU A 159 -5.56 -14.97 3.32
C GLU A 159 -6.82 -14.09 3.26
N ARG A 160 -7.04 -13.42 2.12
CA ARG A 160 -8.16 -12.49 1.96
C ARG A 160 -9.09 -12.94 0.85
N ASP A 161 -10.39 -12.80 1.08
CA ASP A 161 -11.37 -12.92 0.02
C ASP A 161 -11.18 -11.79 -1.01
N LEU A 162 -11.10 -12.15 -2.28
CA LEU A 162 -10.91 -11.18 -3.37
C LEU A 162 -12.23 -10.78 -4.03
N VAL A 163 -13.25 -11.61 -3.90
CA VAL A 163 -14.56 -11.42 -4.50
C VAL A 163 -15.67 -11.78 -3.51
N LYS A 164 -16.77 -11.07 -3.59
CA LYS A 164 -18.02 -11.37 -2.86
C LYS A 164 -19.07 -11.89 -3.84
N LYS A 165 -19.65 -13.03 -3.54
CA LYS A 165 -20.79 -13.54 -4.32
C LYS A 165 -22.02 -12.66 -4.06
N ILE A 166 -22.62 -12.15 -5.13
CA ILE A 166 -23.78 -11.26 -5.07
C ILE A 166 -25.06 -12.04 -5.32
N ASP A 167 -25.10 -12.82 -6.41
CA ASP A 167 -26.31 -13.52 -6.83
C ASP A 167 -26.00 -14.81 -7.59
N SER A 168 -27.05 -15.62 -7.79
CA SER A 168 -26.98 -16.88 -8.51
C SER A 168 -28.33 -17.21 -9.12
N ILE A 169 -28.38 -17.30 -10.44
CA ILE A 169 -29.61 -17.57 -11.19
C ILE A 169 -29.44 -18.75 -12.16
N LYS A 170 -30.54 -19.41 -12.51
CA LYS A 170 -30.57 -20.40 -13.58
C LYS A 170 -30.56 -19.71 -14.93
N LEU A 171 -29.67 -20.12 -15.83
CA LEU A 171 -29.54 -19.60 -17.17
C LEU A 171 -29.76 -20.72 -18.18
N PRO A 172 -30.96 -20.78 -18.82
CA PRO A 172 -31.20 -21.69 -19.91
C PRO A 172 -30.44 -21.26 -21.19
N THR A 173 -29.73 -22.20 -21.81
CA THR A 173 -29.01 -21.97 -23.05
C THR A 173 -29.29 -23.05 -24.08
N LYS A 174 -28.81 -22.86 -25.31
CA LYS A 174 -28.90 -23.88 -26.37
C LYS A 174 -28.19 -25.19 -25.99
N ASN A 175 -27.22 -25.12 -25.09
CA ASN A 175 -26.40 -26.26 -24.67
C ASN A 175 -26.80 -26.84 -23.30
N GLY A 176 -28.03 -26.48 -22.85
CA GLY A 176 -28.58 -26.88 -21.56
C GLY A 176 -28.61 -25.77 -20.53
N GLU A 177 -29.04 -26.11 -19.33
CA GLU A 177 -29.16 -25.19 -18.22
C GLU A 177 -27.83 -25.04 -17.49
N TYR A 178 -27.46 -23.80 -17.18
CA TYR A 178 -26.29 -23.41 -16.39
C TYR A 178 -26.74 -22.64 -15.15
N ASP A 179 -25.87 -22.64 -14.12
CA ASP A 179 -25.96 -21.70 -13.03
C ASP A 179 -25.05 -20.50 -13.35
N LEU A 180 -25.62 -19.30 -13.40
CA LEU A 180 -24.89 -18.05 -13.54
C LEU A 180 -24.69 -17.45 -12.15
N HIS A 181 -23.44 -17.31 -11.74
CA HIS A 181 -23.07 -16.68 -10.50
C HIS A 181 -22.46 -15.31 -10.77
N THR A 182 -22.92 -14.32 -10.04
CA THR A 182 -22.40 -12.94 -10.11
C THR A 182 -21.56 -12.67 -8.87
N TYR A 183 -20.38 -12.17 -9.09
CA TYR A 183 -19.45 -11.75 -8.03
C TYR A 183 -19.06 -10.30 -8.21
N GLU A 184 -18.79 -9.63 -7.11
CA GLU A 184 -18.21 -8.28 -7.09
C GLU A 184 -16.79 -8.35 -6.53
N GLY A 185 -15.84 -7.74 -7.22
CA GLY A 185 -14.46 -7.59 -6.73
C GLY A 185 -14.41 -6.67 -5.52
N ILE A 186 -13.91 -7.17 -4.38
CA ILE A 186 -13.90 -6.42 -3.10
C ILE A 186 -13.08 -5.12 -3.21
N PHE A 187 -12.00 -5.14 -3.99
CA PHE A 187 -11.07 -4.01 -4.08
C PHE A 187 -11.28 -3.12 -5.30
N ASP A 188 -11.98 -3.58 -6.33
CA ASP A 188 -12.15 -2.82 -7.57
C ASP A 188 -13.60 -2.57 -7.98
N GLY A 189 -14.55 -3.16 -7.22
CA GLY A 189 -15.99 -3.03 -7.46
C GLY A 189 -16.45 -3.59 -8.81
N LYS A 190 -15.59 -4.35 -9.51
CA LYS A 190 -15.94 -4.91 -10.83
C LYS A 190 -16.80 -6.14 -10.68
N THR A 191 -17.74 -6.27 -11.61
CA THR A 191 -18.58 -7.46 -11.71
C THR A 191 -17.85 -8.57 -12.47
N HIS A 192 -17.83 -9.75 -11.88
CA HIS A 192 -17.33 -10.98 -12.48
C HIS A 192 -18.45 -12.01 -12.59
N LEU A 193 -18.45 -12.77 -13.67
CA LEU A 193 -19.47 -13.79 -13.93
C LEU A 193 -18.81 -15.17 -13.99
N ALA A 194 -19.46 -16.14 -13.34
CA ALA A 194 -19.07 -17.54 -13.46
C ALA A 194 -20.29 -18.37 -13.92
N LEU A 195 -20.11 -19.12 -15.00
CA LEU A 195 -21.09 -20.08 -15.48
C LEU A 195 -20.68 -21.49 -15.07
N THR A 196 -21.53 -22.20 -14.37
CA THR A 196 -21.27 -23.57 -13.94
C THR A 196 -22.33 -24.52 -14.45
N LYS A 197 -21.98 -25.79 -14.67
CA LYS A 197 -22.90 -26.83 -15.12
C LYS A 197 -22.65 -28.13 -14.35
N GLY A 198 -23.70 -28.66 -13.78
CA GLY A 198 -23.65 -29.90 -12.99
C GLY A 198 -23.00 -29.75 -11.62
N ASP A 199 -22.79 -30.86 -10.95
CA ASP A 199 -22.11 -30.88 -9.65
C ASP A 199 -20.60 -30.83 -9.85
N TYR A 200 -20.02 -29.68 -9.57
CA TYR A 200 -18.57 -29.43 -9.68
C TYR A 200 -17.86 -29.45 -8.31
N LEU A 201 -18.63 -29.33 -7.21
CA LEU A 201 -18.05 -29.26 -5.86
C LEU A 201 -17.57 -30.62 -5.35
N SER A 202 -18.20 -31.71 -5.82
CA SER A 202 -17.82 -33.06 -5.42
C SER A 202 -16.68 -33.65 -6.25
N ARG A 203 -16.15 -32.91 -7.26
CA ARG A 203 -15.15 -33.41 -8.20
C ARG A 203 -13.74 -33.02 -7.75
N GLU A 204 -12.81 -33.97 -7.91
CA GLU A 204 -11.39 -33.80 -7.65
C GLU A 204 -10.73 -32.76 -8.58
N SER A 205 -11.24 -32.65 -9.82
CA SER A 205 -10.80 -31.65 -10.79
C SER A 205 -11.97 -31.18 -11.66
N VAL A 206 -11.95 -29.92 -12.07
CA VAL A 206 -12.97 -29.27 -12.89
C VAL A 206 -12.33 -28.55 -14.06
N LEU A 207 -12.90 -28.71 -15.25
CA LEU A 207 -12.49 -27.95 -16.44
C LEU A 207 -12.97 -26.50 -16.30
N VAL A 208 -12.05 -25.55 -16.39
CA VAL A 208 -12.32 -24.12 -16.30
C VAL A 208 -11.84 -23.44 -17.58
N ARG A 209 -12.67 -22.57 -18.14
CA ARG A 209 -12.31 -21.66 -19.23
C ARG A 209 -12.48 -20.23 -18.77
N VAL A 210 -11.42 -19.44 -18.89
CA VAL A 210 -11.40 -18.01 -18.59
C VAL A 210 -11.55 -17.21 -19.88
N HIS A 211 -12.39 -16.19 -19.85
CA HIS A 211 -12.62 -15.25 -20.95
C HIS A 211 -12.24 -13.84 -20.55
#